data_84bb84d763be4b0ef51f7f0c196da9c6
#
_entry.id   84bb84d763be4b0ef51f7f0c196da9c6
#
_cell.length_a   1.000
_cell.length_b   1.000
_cell.length_c   1.000
_cell.angle_alpha   90.00
_cell.angle_beta   90.00
_cell.angle_gamma   90.00
#
_symmetry.space_group_name_H-M   'P 1'
#
loop_
_entity.id
_entity.type
_entity.pdbx_description
1 polymer ?
#
loop_
_entity_poly.entity_id
_entity_poly.type
_entity_poly.pdbx_seq_one_letter_code
_entity_poly.pdbx_strand_id
1 'polypeptide(L)' 'MGIALSMMVGVAACAGGGVRYYDADHRDYHTWNDTEVTFYAQWENEGHRPHVEYAKRSGDEQREYWNWRHNHDH' A
#
# COMPACT_ATOMS: atom_id res chain seq x y z
N MET A 1 -6.37 -19.60 18.65
CA MET A 1 -6.16 -19.25 18.71
C MET A 1 -5.45 -18.37 18.29
N GLY A 2 -4.99 -18.13 18.31
CA GLY A 2 -4.37 -17.32 18.23
C GLY A 2 -4.24 -16.47 17.34
N ILE A 3 -4.32 -16.40 17.05
CA ILE A 3 -4.15 -15.81 16.42
C ILE A 3 -4.27 -14.78 16.15
N ALA A 4 -4.75 -14.62 16.27
CA ALA A 4 -5.10 -13.63 16.11
C ALA A 4 -4.38 -12.67 16.28
N LEU A 5 -4.07 -12.76 16.69
CA LEU A 5 -3.48 -11.93 17.04
C LEU A 5 -2.85 -11.27 16.19
N SER A 6 -2.61 -11.58 15.69
CA SER A 6 -1.94 -11.04 15.00
C SER A 6 -2.32 -9.98 14.50
N MET A 7 -2.97 -9.91 14.36
CA MET A 7 -3.38 -9.03 13.88
C MET A 7 -3.25 -7.95 14.37
N MET A 8 -3.27 -7.93 15.10
CA MET A 8 -3.30 -6.96 15.67
C MET A 8 -2.41 -6.13 15.35
N VAL A 9 -1.74 -6.56 15.06
CA VAL A 9 -0.84 -5.91 14.68
C VAL A 9 -1.14 -4.85 13.90
N GLY A 10 -1.66 -5.06 12.97
CA GLY A 10 -1.91 -4.05 12.17
C GLY A 10 -2.62 -2.97 12.75
N VAL A 11 -3.24 -3.32 13.68
CA VAL A 11 -3.97 -2.38 14.27
C VAL A 11 -3.24 -1.27 14.82
N ALA A 12 -2.28 -1.53 15.51
CA ALA A 12 -1.56 -0.49 16.12
C ALA A 12 -1.16 0.52 15.11
N ALA A 13 -0.92 0.11 13.96
CA ALA A 13 -0.44 1.02 12.97
C ALA A 13 -1.41 2.12 12.68
N CYS A 14 -2.63 1.93 13.01
CA CYS A 14 -3.58 2.95 12.73
C CYS A 14 -3.50 4.12 13.62
N ALA A 15 -2.86 3.93 14.73
CA ALA A 15 -2.81 5.01 15.66
C ALA A 15 -1.88 6.03 15.15
N GLY A 16 -2.14 7.10 14.94
CA GLY A 16 -1.20 8.12 14.65
C GLY A 16 -1.04 8.50 13.26
N GLY A 17 -1.63 7.89 12.37
CA GLY A 17 -1.46 8.45 11.11
C GLY A 17 -1.34 7.54 9.96
N GLY A 18 -1.52 6.33 10.22
CA GLY A 18 -1.59 5.43 9.11
C GLY A 18 -0.43 4.48 9.04
N VAL A 19 -0.54 3.59 8.11
CA VAL A 19 0.40 2.52 7.91
C VAL A 19 1.49 2.99 6.99
N ARG A 20 2.68 2.53 7.19
CA ARG A 20 3.77 2.80 6.27
C ARG A 20 4.19 1.50 5.60
N TYR A 21 4.45 1.59 4.31
CA TYR A 21 4.93 0.44 3.55
C TYR A 21 6.32 0.75 3.01
N TYR A 22 7.16 -0.27 2.99
CA TYR A 22 8.52 -0.13 2.50
C TYR A 22 8.58 -0.48 1.01
N ASP A 23 9.16 0.42 0.23
CA ASP A 23 9.36 0.24 -1.19
C ASP A 23 10.81 -0.19 -1.39
N ALA A 24 11.03 -1.47 -1.56
CA ALA A 24 12.40 -2.00 -1.62
C ALA A 24 13.14 -1.53 -2.86
N ASP A 25 12.46 -1.36 -3.97
CA ASP A 25 13.11 -0.95 -5.20
C ASP A 25 13.64 0.46 -5.11
N HIS A 26 12.96 1.32 -4.37
CA HIS A 26 13.36 2.71 -4.23
C HIS A 26 13.94 3.01 -2.84
N ARG A 27 14.01 1.99 -1.99
CA ARG A 27 14.57 2.09 -0.64
C ARG A 27 13.92 3.21 0.15
N ASP A 28 12.62 3.21 0.19
CA ASP A 28 11.87 4.32 0.73
C ASP A 28 10.64 3.81 1.45
N TYR A 29 10.17 4.58 2.44
CA TYR A 29 8.93 4.28 3.11
C TYR A 29 7.84 5.22 2.61
N HIS A 30 6.65 4.69 2.43
CA HIS A 30 5.51 5.48 1.99
C HIS A 30 4.40 5.38 3.02
N THR A 31 3.87 6.53 3.42
CA THR A 31 2.75 6.56 4.34
C THR A 31 1.46 6.36 3.56
N TRP A 32 0.64 5.45 4.03
CA TRP A 32 -0.64 5.20 3.37
C TRP A 32 -1.68 6.13 3.95
N ASN A 33 -2.01 7.17 3.23
CA ASN A 33 -2.95 8.19 3.68
C ASN A 33 -4.00 8.41 2.58
N ASP A 34 -4.86 9.39 2.75
CA ASP A 34 -5.93 9.63 1.79
C ASP A 34 -5.41 9.96 0.40
N THR A 35 -4.31 10.67 0.33
CA THR A 35 -3.70 10.98 -0.95
C THR A 35 -3.24 9.70 -1.62
N GLU A 36 -2.63 8.81 -0.86
CA GLU A 36 -2.13 7.56 -1.42
C GLU A 36 -3.29 6.66 -1.86
N VAL A 37 -4.38 6.67 -1.11
CA VAL A 37 -5.57 5.91 -1.49
C VAL A 37 -6.07 6.37 -2.86
N THR A 38 -6.05 7.66 -3.10
CA THR A 38 -6.48 8.21 -4.37
C THR A 38 -5.57 7.75 -5.51
N PHE A 39 -4.26 7.80 -5.30
CA PHE A 39 -3.33 7.33 -6.31
C PHE A 39 -3.50 5.83 -6.55
N TYR A 40 -3.71 5.07 -5.51
CA TYR A 40 -3.87 3.64 -5.65
C TYR A 40 -5.10 3.31 -6.50
N ALA A 41 -6.20 4.00 -6.25
CA ALA A 41 -7.41 3.81 -7.03
C ALA A 41 -7.18 4.18 -8.50
N GLN A 42 -6.40 5.22 -8.74
CA GLN A 42 -6.08 5.61 -10.10
C GLN A 42 -5.26 4.54 -10.80
N TRP A 43 -4.29 3.96 -10.10
CA TRP A 43 -3.47 2.89 -10.64
C TRP A 43 -4.33 1.66 -10.99
N GLU A 44 -5.23 1.31 -10.09
CA GLU A 44 -6.12 0.19 -10.35
C GLU A 44 -6.97 0.45 -11.59
N ASN A 45 -7.47 1.66 -11.69
CA ASN A 45 -8.36 2.03 -12.78
C ASN A 45 -7.63 2.03 -14.12
N GLU A 46 -6.45 2.61 -14.15
CA GLU A 46 -5.67 2.68 -15.38
C GLU A 46 -5.29 1.30 -15.88
N GLY A 47 -5.02 0.39 -14.97
CA GLY A 47 -4.64 -0.97 -15.35
C GLY A 47 -5.81 -1.92 -15.46
N HIS A 48 -7.03 -1.42 -15.34
CA HIS A 48 -8.23 -2.25 -15.37
C HIS A 48 -8.16 -3.36 -14.33
N ARG A 49 -7.61 -3.03 -13.14
CA ARG A 49 -7.47 -4.00 -12.06
C ARG A 49 -8.67 -3.95 -11.15
N PRO A 50 -9.21 -5.09 -10.75
CA PRO A 50 -10.26 -5.06 -9.73
C PRO A 50 -9.67 -4.56 -8.42
N HIS A 51 -10.47 -3.97 -7.60
CA HIS A 51 -9.97 -3.45 -6.33
C HIS A 51 -9.55 -4.59 -5.42
N VAL A 52 -8.31 -4.52 -4.95
CA VAL A 52 -7.78 -5.41 -3.92
C VAL A 52 -6.97 -4.51 -3.01
N GLU A 53 -7.09 -4.70 -1.71
CA GLU A 53 -6.32 -3.91 -0.79
C GLU A 53 -4.83 -4.10 -1.02
N TYR A 54 -4.07 -3.03 -0.90
CA TYR A 54 -2.64 -3.08 -1.19
C TYR A 54 -1.94 -4.20 -0.42
N ALA A 55 -2.26 -4.34 0.85
CA ALA A 55 -1.58 -5.34 1.68
C ALA A 55 -1.87 -6.76 1.23
N LYS A 56 -2.92 -6.96 0.45
CA LYS A 56 -3.29 -8.29 -0.03
C LYS A 56 -2.80 -8.58 -1.43
N ARG A 57 -2.17 -7.61 -2.07
CA ARG A 57 -1.61 -7.85 -3.40
C ARG A 57 -0.27 -8.56 -3.27
N SER A 58 0.10 -9.26 -4.33
CA SER A 58 1.39 -9.95 -4.36
C SER A 58 2.53 -8.93 -4.27
N GLY A 59 3.69 -9.41 -3.89
CA GLY A 59 4.86 -8.53 -3.85
C GLY A 59 5.16 -7.91 -5.19
N ASP A 60 4.95 -8.64 -6.27
CA ASP A 60 5.19 -8.12 -7.61
C ASP A 60 4.23 -6.98 -7.92
N GLU A 61 2.97 -7.13 -7.57
CA GLU A 61 2.00 -6.07 -7.82
C GLU A 61 2.27 -4.85 -6.97
N GLN A 62 2.70 -5.08 -5.72
CA GLN A 62 3.06 -3.97 -4.86
C GLN A 62 4.22 -3.18 -5.45
N ARG A 63 5.21 -3.87 -5.99
CA ARG A 63 6.34 -3.20 -6.62
C ARG A 63 5.91 -2.46 -7.88
N GLU A 64 5.01 -3.04 -8.64
CA GLU A 64 4.47 -2.35 -9.82
C GLU A 64 3.80 -1.05 -9.44
N TYR A 65 3.04 -1.08 -8.33
CA TYR A 65 2.38 0.12 -7.88
C TYR A 65 3.38 1.22 -7.56
N TRP A 66 4.43 0.89 -6.80
CA TRP A 66 5.40 1.93 -6.43
C TRP A 66 6.18 2.44 -7.63
N ASN A 67 6.46 1.60 -8.60
CA ASN A 67 7.09 2.05 -9.83
C ASN A 67 6.19 3.04 -10.56
N TRP A 68 4.92 2.71 -10.66
CA TRP A 68 3.96 3.61 -11.28
C TRP A 68 3.84 4.91 -10.48
N ARG A 69 3.78 4.78 -9.17
CA ARG A 69 3.61 5.92 -8.27
C ARG A 69 4.76 6.91 -8.39
N HIS A 70 5.97 6.40 -8.44
CA HIS A 70 7.14 7.27 -8.58
C HIS A 70 7.12 8.05 -9.89
N ASN A 71 6.57 7.46 -10.93
CA ASN A 71 6.47 8.16 -12.20
C ASN A 71 5.38 9.23 -12.19
N HIS A 72 4.50 9.18 -11.23
CA HIS A 72 3.40 10.13 -11.11
C HIS A 72 3.56 11.09 -9.93
N ASP A 73 4.69 11.03 -9.29
CA ASP A 73 4.91 11.84 -8.11
C ASP A 73 5.67 13.11 -8.50
N HIS A 74 4.95 14.10 -8.89
CA HIS A 74 5.58 15.36 -9.27
C HIS A 74 4.96 16.55 -8.55
#